data_6cb16d7f75915b99e5acd7c63511283e
#
_entry.id   6cb16d7f75915b99e5acd7c63511283e
#
_cell.length_a   1.000
_cell.length_b   1.000
_cell.length_c   1.000
_cell.angle_alpha   90.00
_cell.angle_beta   90.00
_cell.angle_gamma   90.00
#
_symmetry.space_group_name_H-M   'P 1'
#
loop_
_entity.id
_entity.type
_entity.pdbx_description
1 polymer ?
#
loop_
_entity_poly.entity_id
_entity_poly.type
_entity_poly.pdbx_seq_one_letter_code
_entity_poly.pdbx_strand_id
1 'polypeptide(L)'
;KGTGETKVGTGSADATVTSSGAHNLVLDTNSGSNSGVITIVDGANGNITITPNGSGNIVLDGLSFPNADGAAGTFLKTNGSGTLSFGAAGTSWQAVKTSNFTAAAGEGYFINTTSGVITMTLPSSPTIGDEVAFIDYAGTFDSNTMTVGRNSEKINGATADLTVSVERAANTLVYTDGTQGWLLKNK
;
A
#
# COMPACT_ATOMS: atom_id res chain seq x y z
N LYS A 1 26.63 17.87 35.66
CA LYS A 1 26.32 17.86 34.21
C LYS A 1 25.25 18.90 34.00
N GLY A 2 25.60 20.06 33.40
CA GLY A 2 24.63 21.08 33.07
C GLY A 2 23.76 20.63 31.88
N THR A 3 22.45 20.84 31.98
CA THR A 3 21.57 20.85 30.82
C THR A 3 21.84 22.12 30.06
N GLY A 4 22.80 22.07 29.09
CA GLY A 4 23.12 23.23 28.26
C GLY A 4 22.02 23.43 27.20
N GLU A 5 21.36 24.58 27.23
CA GLU A 5 20.49 25.05 26.19
C GLU A 5 21.23 26.14 25.39
N THR A 6 21.27 26.01 24.07
CA THR A 6 21.70 27.11 23.19
C THR A 6 20.47 27.83 22.66
N LYS A 7 20.23 29.07 23.09
CA LYS A 7 19.18 29.95 22.55
C LYS A 7 19.77 30.83 21.43
N VAL A 8 19.13 30.81 20.28
CA VAL A 8 19.48 31.68 19.15
C VAL A 8 18.37 32.70 18.99
N GLY A 9 18.73 33.99 18.93
CA GLY A 9 17.78 35.11 18.83
C GLY A 9 17.46 35.78 20.17
N THR A 10 16.89 36.97 20.13
CA THR A 10 16.68 37.88 21.28
C THR A 10 15.22 38.33 21.43
N GLY A 11 14.23 37.55 21.11
CA GLY A 11 12.83 37.86 21.42
C GLY A 11 11.93 38.14 20.24
N SER A 12 11.85 39.32 19.66
CA SER A 12 10.80 39.68 18.68
C SER A 12 11.21 39.61 17.21
N ALA A 13 12.34 39.00 16.88
CA ALA A 13 12.84 38.87 15.51
C ALA A 13 13.22 37.41 15.24
N ASP A 14 13.19 37.03 13.97
CA ASP A 14 13.62 35.68 13.51
C ASP A 14 15.08 35.44 13.90
N ALA A 15 15.37 34.21 14.32
CA ALA A 15 16.72 33.77 14.61
C ALA A 15 17.27 32.98 13.43
N THR A 16 18.51 33.25 13.05
CA THR A 16 19.18 32.60 11.94
C THR A 16 20.33 31.72 12.44
N VAL A 17 20.39 30.48 12.00
CA VAL A 17 21.54 29.60 12.10
C VAL A 17 22.02 29.32 10.69
N THR A 18 23.28 29.71 10.39
CA THR A 18 23.86 29.56 9.05
C THR A 18 25.30 29.07 9.14
N SER A 19 25.76 28.38 8.10
CA SER A 19 27.17 28.09 7.91
C SER A 19 27.93 29.36 7.50
N SER A 20 29.25 29.42 7.73
CA SER A 20 30.10 30.50 7.28
C SER A 20 30.78 30.10 5.98
N GLY A 21 30.64 30.90 4.91
CA GLY A 21 31.22 30.62 3.59
C GLY A 21 30.46 29.54 2.81
N ALA A 22 31.10 29.01 1.76
CA ALA A 22 30.53 27.99 0.86
C ALA A 22 30.56 26.60 1.50
N HIS A 23 29.82 26.37 2.56
CA HIS A 23 29.75 25.09 3.31
C HIS A 23 28.32 24.73 3.68
N ASN A 24 28.04 23.44 3.72
CA ASN A 24 26.74 22.93 4.19
C ASN A 24 26.49 23.25 5.68
N LEU A 25 25.23 23.46 6.03
CA LEU A 25 24.81 23.40 7.43
C LEU A 25 24.39 21.97 7.77
N VAL A 26 25.04 21.36 8.74
CA VAL A 26 24.76 19.99 9.20
C VAL A 26 24.29 20.04 10.66
N LEU A 27 23.17 19.38 10.95
CA LEU A 27 22.64 19.18 12.31
C LEU A 27 22.66 17.69 12.60
N ASP A 28 23.42 17.29 13.60
CA ASP A 28 23.53 15.90 14.03
C ASP A 28 23.59 15.77 15.56
N THR A 29 23.70 14.55 16.06
CA THR A 29 23.96 14.24 17.47
C THR A 29 25.21 13.39 17.57
N ASN A 30 25.84 13.34 18.76
CA ASN A 30 26.98 12.48 19.06
C ASN A 30 28.13 12.57 18.01
N SER A 31 28.39 13.77 17.49
CA SER A 31 29.41 14.04 16.46
C SER A 31 29.31 13.11 15.25
N GLY A 32 28.08 12.86 14.78
CA GLY A 32 27.80 12.00 13.62
C GLY A 32 27.86 10.50 13.85
N SER A 33 28.22 10.05 15.06
CA SER A 33 28.26 8.61 15.39
C SER A 33 26.89 8.09 15.78
N ASN A 34 26.36 7.10 15.06
CA ASN A 34 25.00 6.54 15.31
C ASN A 34 23.90 7.61 15.36
N SER A 35 24.01 8.60 14.51
CA SER A 35 23.13 9.77 14.48
C SER A 35 22.39 9.87 13.16
N GLY A 36 21.10 10.26 13.20
CA GLY A 36 20.46 10.84 12.06
C GLY A 36 21.01 12.24 11.76
N VAL A 37 20.94 12.68 10.53
CA VAL A 37 21.52 13.96 10.09
C VAL A 37 20.49 14.76 9.30
N ILE A 38 20.43 16.07 9.55
CA ILE A 38 19.80 17.04 8.66
C ILE A 38 20.90 17.85 8.00
N THR A 39 20.96 17.85 6.67
CA THR A 39 21.95 18.61 5.92
C THR A 39 21.24 19.60 5.01
N ILE A 40 21.62 20.87 5.10
CA ILE A 40 21.26 21.92 4.16
C ILE A 40 22.49 22.17 3.28
N VAL A 41 22.40 21.77 2.01
CA VAL A 41 23.51 21.83 1.07
C VAL A 41 23.69 23.26 0.55
N ASP A 42 24.89 23.80 0.64
CA ASP A 42 25.25 25.08 0.04
C ASP A 42 25.27 25.00 -1.50
N GLY A 43 24.91 26.06 -2.16
CA GLY A 43 24.95 26.19 -3.63
C GLY A 43 23.58 26.33 -4.31
N ALA A 44 23.61 26.68 -5.59
CA ALA A 44 22.39 26.78 -6.40
C ALA A 44 21.75 25.40 -6.57
N ASN A 45 20.43 25.30 -6.23
CA ASN A 45 19.66 24.05 -6.25
C ASN A 45 20.14 23.00 -5.22
N GLY A 46 20.83 23.40 -4.15
CA GLY A 46 21.22 22.52 -3.05
C GLY A 46 20.00 21.89 -2.36
N ASN A 47 20.10 20.59 -2.03
CA ASN A 47 19.04 19.85 -1.36
C ASN A 47 19.03 20.10 0.16
N ILE A 48 17.86 19.93 0.78
CA ILE A 48 17.74 19.67 2.22
C ILE A 48 17.51 18.18 2.39
N THR A 49 18.42 17.48 3.06
CA THR A 49 18.31 16.05 3.32
C THR A 49 18.06 15.77 4.79
N ILE A 50 17.16 14.83 5.07
CA ILE A 50 16.91 14.29 6.40
C ILE A 50 17.19 12.80 6.31
N THR A 51 18.27 12.36 6.93
CA THR A 51 18.75 10.98 6.85
C THR A 51 18.72 10.35 8.25
N PRO A 52 17.76 9.47 8.54
CA PRO A 52 17.75 8.71 9.79
C PRO A 52 18.94 7.77 9.89
N ASN A 53 19.30 7.37 11.08
CA ASN A 53 20.34 6.36 11.30
C ASN A 53 19.80 4.94 11.06
N GLY A 54 20.52 4.12 10.31
CA GLY A 54 20.23 2.70 10.11
C GLY A 54 18.83 2.46 9.54
N SER A 55 18.02 1.68 10.22
CA SER A 55 16.61 1.38 9.84
C SER A 55 15.59 2.38 10.39
N GLY A 56 16.04 3.52 10.93
CA GLY A 56 15.14 4.57 11.41
C GLY A 56 14.29 5.17 10.31
N ASN A 57 13.14 5.73 10.66
CA ASN A 57 12.24 6.42 9.75
C ASN A 57 12.22 7.92 10.02
N ILE A 58 11.85 8.71 9.01
CA ILE A 58 11.41 10.09 9.23
C ILE A 58 9.99 10.03 9.79
N VAL A 59 9.77 10.65 10.95
CA VAL A 59 8.44 10.77 11.56
C VAL A 59 8.04 12.24 11.60
N LEU A 60 6.96 12.59 10.90
CA LEU A 60 6.39 13.92 10.89
C LEU A 60 5.00 13.88 11.52
N ASP A 61 4.83 14.52 12.67
CA ASP A 61 3.57 14.60 13.42
C ASP A 61 2.88 13.23 13.59
N GLY A 62 3.65 12.22 14.00
CA GLY A 62 3.16 10.85 14.20
C GLY A 62 3.06 10.00 12.92
N LEU A 63 3.31 10.56 11.74
CA LEU A 63 3.34 9.82 10.47
C LEU A 63 4.76 9.33 10.18
N SER A 64 4.96 8.04 10.18
CA SER A 64 6.22 7.39 9.84
C SER A 64 6.31 7.17 8.33
N PHE A 65 7.29 7.80 7.70
CA PHE A 65 7.57 7.66 6.28
C PHE A 65 8.45 6.45 5.99
N PRO A 66 8.24 5.72 4.86
CA PRO A 66 9.12 4.63 4.47
C PRO A 66 10.54 5.14 4.22
N ASN A 67 11.54 4.36 4.63
CA ASN A 67 12.96 4.67 4.44
C ASN A 67 13.54 4.15 3.11
N ALA A 68 12.71 3.59 2.26
CA ALA A 68 13.05 3.12 0.92
C ALA A 68 12.03 3.63 -0.10
N ASP A 69 12.46 3.80 -1.33
CA ASP A 69 11.59 4.17 -2.45
C ASP A 69 10.66 3.01 -2.82
N GLY A 70 9.48 3.33 -3.38
CA GLY A 70 8.53 2.37 -3.92
C GLY A 70 8.84 1.99 -5.36
N ALA A 71 8.19 0.93 -5.86
CA ALA A 71 8.25 0.60 -7.28
C ALA A 71 7.61 1.72 -8.13
N ALA A 72 8.03 1.83 -9.39
CA ALA A 72 7.44 2.80 -10.31
C ALA A 72 5.92 2.62 -10.42
N GLY A 73 5.16 3.72 -10.36
CA GLY A 73 3.70 3.71 -10.41
C GLY A 73 3.01 3.42 -9.08
N THR A 74 3.75 3.36 -7.97
CA THR A 74 3.15 3.26 -6.63
C THR A 74 2.89 4.64 -6.02
N PHE A 75 1.98 4.69 -5.05
CA PHE A 75 1.57 5.87 -4.31
C PHE A 75 1.81 5.69 -2.82
N LEU A 76 2.08 6.79 -2.14
CA LEU A 76 2.18 6.79 -0.69
C LEU A 76 0.78 6.59 -0.07
N LYS A 77 0.62 5.54 0.73
CA LYS A 77 -0.64 5.16 1.38
C LYS A 77 -0.46 5.16 2.89
N THR A 78 -1.54 5.50 3.61
CA THR A 78 -1.61 5.32 5.06
C THR A 78 -2.24 3.98 5.43
N ASN A 79 -1.82 3.41 6.56
CA ASN A 79 -2.47 2.25 7.17
C ASN A 79 -3.54 2.64 8.21
N GLY A 80 -3.83 3.94 8.37
CA GLY A 80 -4.74 4.46 9.38
C GLY A 80 -4.19 4.47 10.82
N SER A 81 -2.93 4.07 11.02
CA SER A 81 -2.28 3.96 12.34
C SER A 81 -0.90 4.63 12.38
N GLY A 82 -0.72 5.68 11.58
CA GLY A 82 0.50 6.50 11.59
C GLY A 82 1.67 5.95 10.76
N THR A 83 1.51 4.84 10.05
CA THR A 83 2.56 4.33 9.16
C THR A 83 2.18 4.55 7.70
N LEU A 84 3.10 5.11 6.93
CA LEU A 84 2.98 5.26 5.49
C LEU A 84 3.78 4.17 4.77
N SER A 85 3.26 3.71 3.64
CA SER A 85 3.91 2.71 2.76
C SER A 85 3.58 3.01 1.31
N PHE A 86 4.40 2.53 0.38
CA PHE A 86 4.07 2.59 -1.05
C PHE A 86 3.14 1.44 -1.43
N GLY A 87 2.15 1.72 -2.28
CA GLY A 87 1.25 0.71 -2.81
C GLY A 87 0.69 1.11 -4.18
N ALA A 88 0.26 0.12 -4.95
CA ALA A 88 -0.34 0.35 -6.26
C ALA A 88 -1.63 1.18 -6.16
N ALA A 89 -1.89 2.01 -7.17
CA ALA A 89 -3.19 2.61 -7.41
C ALA A 89 -4.04 1.65 -8.26
N GLY A 90 -5.22 1.30 -7.77
CA GLY A 90 -6.12 0.38 -8.46
C GLY A 90 -5.81 -1.09 -8.20
N THR A 91 -6.35 -1.97 -9.06
CA THR A 91 -6.22 -3.43 -8.91
C THR A 91 -4.79 -3.91 -9.12
N SER A 92 -4.24 -4.61 -8.14
CA SER A 92 -2.93 -5.26 -8.22
C SER A 92 -3.08 -6.62 -8.90
N TRP A 93 -2.72 -6.73 -10.19
CA TRP A 93 -2.84 -7.97 -10.94
C TRP A 93 -1.76 -8.98 -10.57
N GLN A 94 -2.19 -10.21 -10.26
CA GLN A 94 -1.36 -11.31 -9.80
C GLN A 94 -1.00 -12.26 -10.94
N ALA A 95 0.02 -13.11 -10.71
CA ALA A 95 0.37 -14.18 -11.64
C ALA A 95 -0.82 -15.14 -11.86
N VAL A 96 -0.84 -15.81 -13.04
CA VAL A 96 -1.89 -16.76 -13.43
C VAL A 96 -2.07 -17.83 -12.36
N LYS A 97 -3.32 -18.04 -11.93
CA LYS A 97 -3.72 -19.08 -10.99
C LYS A 97 -4.17 -20.34 -11.74
N THR A 98 -3.61 -21.46 -11.36
CA THR A 98 -3.90 -22.81 -11.94
C THR A 98 -4.42 -23.80 -10.90
N SER A 99 -4.66 -23.36 -9.67
CA SER A 99 -5.20 -24.15 -8.55
C SER A 99 -6.02 -23.27 -7.63
N ASN A 100 -6.77 -23.89 -6.71
CA ASN A 100 -7.55 -23.15 -5.69
C ASN A 100 -6.67 -22.23 -4.85
N PHE A 101 -7.20 -21.05 -4.49
CA PHE A 101 -6.50 -20.05 -3.71
C PHE A 101 -7.47 -19.13 -2.95
N THR A 102 -6.94 -18.38 -1.99
CA THR A 102 -7.66 -17.30 -1.32
C THR A 102 -7.22 -15.97 -1.92
N ALA A 103 -8.19 -15.16 -2.32
CA ALA A 103 -7.97 -13.82 -2.85
C ALA A 103 -7.69 -12.80 -1.72
N ALA A 104 -6.99 -11.73 -2.05
CA ALA A 104 -6.82 -10.56 -1.18
C ALA A 104 -7.55 -9.35 -1.75
N ALA A 105 -8.01 -8.46 -0.85
CA ALA A 105 -8.63 -7.20 -1.26
C ALA A 105 -7.64 -6.32 -2.05
N GLY A 106 -8.13 -5.67 -3.11
CA GLY A 106 -7.35 -4.83 -4.01
C GLY A 106 -6.59 -5.61 -5.09
N GLU A 107 -6.74 -6.93 -5.15
CA GLU A 107 -6.06 -7.77 -6.12
C GLU A 107 -6.97 -8.23 -7.27
N GLY A 108 -6.35 -8.47 -8.44
CA GLY A 108 -6.96 -9.08 -9.62
C GLY A 108 -6.21 -10.34 -10.04
N TYR A 109 -6.93 -11.32 -10.59
CA TYR A 109 -6.39 -12.64 -10.87
C TYR A 109 -6.72 -13.10 -12.28
N PHE A 110 -5.72 -13.57 -12.99
CA PHE A 110 -5.89 -14.35 -14.22
C PHE A 110 -6.07 -15.82 -13.83
N ILE A 111 -7.21 -16.42 -14.15
CA ILE A 111 -7.57 -17.78 -13.73
C ILE A 111 -7.59 -18.71 -14.92
N ASN A 112 -6.79 -19.75 -14.88
CA ASN A 112 -6.66 -20.75 -15.96
C ASN A 112 -7.25 -22.09 -15.51
N THR A 113 -8.48 -22.37 -15.92
CA THR A 113 -9.20 -23.61 -15.63
C THR A 113 -9.00 -24.72 -16.67
N THR A 114 -8.02 -24.60 -17.57
CA THR A 114 -7.76 -25.62 -18.62
C THR A 114 -7.61 -27.03 -18.05
N SER A 115 -7.00 -27.18 -16.87
CA SER A 115 -6.74 -28.48 -16.23
C SER A 115 -7.84 -28.92 -15.24
N GLY A 116 -8.89 -28.14 -15.03
CA GLY A 116 -10.00 -28.44 -14.14
C GLY A 116 -10.56 -27.19 -13.44
N VAL A 117 -11.62 -27.41 -12.66
CA VAL A 117 -12.31 -26.34 -11.91
C VAL A 117 -11.40 -25.71 -10.86
N ILE A 118 -11.54 -24.38 -10.66
CA ILE A 118 -10.78 -23.63 -9.66
C ILE A 118 -11.75 -22.87 -8.76
N THR A 119 -11.48 -22.91 -7.47
CA THR A 119 -12.16 -22.08 -6.47
C THR A 119 -11.25 -20.91 -6.06
N MET A 120 -11.71 -19.70 -6.30
CA MET A 120 -11.19 -18.46 -5.71
C MET A 120 -11.99 -18.14 -4.46
N THR A 121 -11.42 -18.32 -3.28
CA THR A 121 -12.07 -17.97 -2.02
C THR A 121 -11.89 -16.49 -1.73
N LEU A 122 -12.97 -15.77 -1.48
CA LEU A 122 -12.95 -14.34 -1.15
C LEU A 122 -12.28 -14.09 0.22
N PRO A 123 -11.77 -12.86 0.47
CA PRO A 123 -11.18 -12.50 1.76
C PRO A 123 -12.14 -12.74 2.93
N SER A 124 -11.62 -13.16 4.08
CA SER A 124 -12.34 -13.15 5.36
C SER A 124 -12.34 -11.74 5.95
N SER A 125 -13.42 -11.35 6.63
CA SER A 125 -13.54 -10.04 7.29
C SER A 125 -13.30 -8.84 6.34
N PRO A 126 -13.99 -8.77 5.20
CA PRO A 126 -13.84 -7.65 4.28
C PRO A 126 -14.41 -6.37 4.87
N THR A 127 -13.93 -5.23 4.38
CA THR A 127 -14.42 -3.90 4.70
C THR A 127 -15.15 -3.29 3.50
N ILE A 128 -16.10 -2.37 3.77
CA ILE A 128 -16.82 -1.68 2.69
C ILE A 128 -15.86 -1.05 1.68
N GLY A 129 -16.09 -1.34 0.40
CA GLY A 129 -15.27 -0.86 -0.70
C GLY A 129 -14.09 -1.78 -1.08
N ASP A 130 -13.84 -2.88 -0.35
CA ASP A 130 -12.88 -3.88 -0.78
C ASP A 130 -13.28 -4.46 -2.14
N GLU A 131 -12.33 -4.58 -3.05
CA GLU A 131 -12.53 -5.11 -4.40
C GLU A 131 -11.67 -6.35 -4.65
N VAL A 132 -12.22 -7.33 -5.37
CA VAL A 132 -11.50 -8.49 -5.92
C VAL A 132 -11.91 -8.65 -7.37
N ALA A 133 -10.93 -8.71 -8.28
CA ALA A 133 -11.17 -8.87 -9.70
C ALA A 133 -10.69 -10.24 -10.22
N PHE A 134 -11.31 -10.74 -11.28
CA PHE A 134 -10.87 -11.93 -11.99
C PHE A 134 -11.08 -11.83 -13.50
N ILE A 135 -10.28 -12.58 -14.25
CA ILE A 135 -10.40 -12.75 -15.70
C ILE A 135 -10.18 -14.24 -16.04
N ASP A 136 -11.03 -14.80 -16.89
CA ASP A 136 -10.82 -16.10 -17.52
C ASP A 136 -9.61 -16.02 -18.47
N TYR A 137 -8.47 -16.56 -18.04
CA TYR A 137 -7.21 -16.49 -18.77
C TYR A 137 -7.26 -17.27 -20.10
N ALA A 138 -7.81 -18.48 -20.07
CA ALA A 138 -7.75 -19.42 -21.19
C ALA A 138 -9.05 -19.47 -22.01
N GLY A 139 -10.14 -18.85 -21.55
CA GLY A 139 -11.46 -18.98 -22.17
C GLY A 139 -12.05 -20.38 -21.94
N THR A 140 -11.96 -20.89 -20.73
CA THR A 140 -12.34 -22.27 -20.41
C THR A 140 -13.35 -22.39 -19.26
N PHE A 141 -13.94 -21.29 -18.80
CA PHE A 141 -14.93 -21.32 -17.72
C PHE A 141 -16.25 -21.99 -18.14
N ASP A 142 -16.56 -22.06 -19.43
CA ASP A 142 -17.70 -22.81 -19.97
C ASP A 142 -17.51 -24.33 -19.84
N SER A 143 -16.28 -24.80 -19.96
CA SER A 143 -15.93 -26.23 -19.90
C SER A 143 -15.54 -26.68 -18.48
N ASN A 144 -14.73 -25.88 -17.80
CA ASN A 144 -14.29 -26.06 -16.42
C ASN A 144 -14.61 -24.81 -15.63
N THR A 145 -15.72 -24.83 -14.90
CA THR A 145 -16.22 -23.63 -14.22
C THR A 145 -15.26 -23.10 -13.16
N MET A 146 -15.30 -21.79 -12.94
CA MET A 146 -14.72 -21.17 -11.78
C MET A 146 -15.76 -21.04 -10.68
N THR A 147 -15.38 -21.27 -9.43
CA THR A 147 -16.19 -20.99 -8.25
C THR A 147 -15.62 -19.80 -7.49
N VAL A 148 -16.46 -18.81 -7.20
CA VAL A 148 -16.14 -17.76 -6.22
C VAL A 148 -16.67 -18.21 -4.87
N GLY A 149 -15.77 -18.66 -4.00
CA GLY A 149 -16.08 -19.10 -2.63
C GLY A 149 -16.32 -17.88 -1.74
N ARG A 150 -17.49 -17.80 -1.14
CA ARG A 150 -17.97 -16.62 -0.36
C ARG A 150 -17.26 -16.40 0.98
N ASN A 151 -16.55 -17.39 1.50
CA ASN A 151 -15.82 -17.32 2.78
C ASN A 151 -16.66 -16.76 3.96
N SER A 152 -17.85 -17.33 4.17
CA SER A 152 -18.85 -16.97 5.18
C SER A 152 -19.65 -15.69 4.91
N GLU A 153 -19.19 -14.82 4.04
CA GLU A 153 -19.95 -13.63 3.61
C GLU A 153 -21.03 -14.01 2.57
N LYS A 154 -21.88 -13.07 2.22
CA LYS A 154 -22.86 -13.25 1.14
C LYS A 154 -22.27 -12.81 -0.20
N ILE A 155 -22.83 -13.31 -1.29
CA ILE A 155 -22.61 -12.81 -2.65
C ILE A 155 -23.98 -12.49 -3.25
N ASN A 156 -24.19 -11.24 -3.67
CA ASN A 156 -25.48 -10.74 -4.19
C ASN A 156 -26.66 -11.03 -3.23
N GLY A 157 -26.44 -10.92 -1.92
CA GLY A 157 -27.42 -11.20 -0.88
C GLY A 157 -27.65 -12.69 -0.58
N ALA A 158 -27.08 -13.61 -1.35
CA ALA A 158 -27.23 -15.06 -1.18
C ALA A 158 -26.13 -15.67 -0.31
N THR A 159 -26.47 -16.72 0.45
CA THR A 159 -25.54 -17.51 1.26
C THR A 159 -24.98 -18.72 0.47
N ALA A 160 -24.75 -18.55 -0.81
CA ALA A 160 -24.22 -19.55 -1.74
C ALA A 160 -22.97 -19.02 -2.43
N ASP A 161 -22.06 -19.91 -2.78
CA ASP A 161 -20.93 -19.59 -3.65
C ASP A 161 -21.43 -19.26 -5.06
N LEU A 162 -20.66 -18.43 -5.77
CA LEU A 162 -21.00 -18.03 -7.14
C LEU A 162 -20.24 -18.92 -8.14
N THR A 163 -20.97 -19.61 -9.02
CA THR A 163 -20.37 -20.33 -10.15
C THR A 163 -20.29 -19.41 -11.37
N VAL A 164 -19.12 -19.33 -11.98
CA VAL A 164 -18.88 -18.61 -13.23
C VAL A 164 -18.61 -19.65 -14.31
N SER A 165 -19.49 -19.70 -15.33
CA SER A 165 -19.49 -20.68 -16.43
C SER A 165 -19.55 -20.02 -17.81
N VAL A 166 -19.15 -18.78 -17.91
CA VAL A 166 -19.15 -18.02 -19.17
C VAL A 166 -17.72 -17.88 -19.66
N GLU A 167 -17.47 -18.31 -20.89
CA GLU A 167 -16.19 -18.15 -21.57
C GLU A 167 -15.77 -16.68 -21.60
N ARG A 168 -14.49 -16.43 -21.34
CA ARG A 168 -13.89 -15.08 -21.30
C ARG A 168 -14.53 -14.13 -20.27
N ALA A 169 -15.20 -14.67 -19.26
CA ALA A 169 -15.75 -13.85 -18.20
C ALA A 169 -14.66 -13.04 -17.50
N ALA A 170 -14.97 -11.78 -17.23
CA ALA A 170 -14.18 -10.88 -16.41
C ALA A 170 -15.11 -10.06 -15.53
N ASN A 171 -14.82 -9.98 -14.23
CA ASN A 171 -15.64 -9.19 -13.31
C ASN A 171 -14.83 -8.70 -12.13
N THR A 172 -15.39 -7.72 -11.43
CA THR A 172 -14.91 -7.24 -10.13
C THR A 172 -16.03 -7.40 -9.12
N LEU A 173 -15.74 -7.98 -7.97
CA LEU A 173 -16.65 -8.00 -6.83
C LEU A 173 -16.27 -6.86 -5.88
N VAL A 174 -17.25 -6.17 -5.35
CA VAL A 174 -17.10 -5.09 -4.35
C VAL A 174 -17.87 -5.48 -3.10
N TYR A 175 -17.22 -5.43 -1.94
CA TYR A 175 -17.90 -5.67 -0.67
C TYR A 175 -18.69 -4.43 -0.21
N THR A 176 -19.90 -4.65 0.26
CA THR A 176 -20.78 -3.59 0.77
C THR A 176 -21.01 -3.71 2.27
N ASP A 177 -21.75 -4.72 2.70
CA ASP A 177 -22.14 -4.95 4.10
C ASP A 177 -22.55 -6.41 4.31
N GLY A 178 -22.89 -6.80 5.53
CA GLY A 178 -23.35 -8.16 5.84
C GLY A 178 -24.76 -8.52 5.29
N THR A 179 -25.50 -7.55 4.71
CA THR A 179 -26.81 -7.79 4.12
C THR A 179 -26.70 -8.29 2.69
N GLN A 180 -25.94 -7.59 1.87
CA GLN A 180 -25.73 -7.94 0.46
C GLN A 180 -24.40 -8.69 0.24
N GLY A 181 -23.39 -8.42 1.07
CA GLY A 181 -22.07 -9.00 0.95
C GLY A 181 -21.30 -8.45 -0.25
N TRP A 182 -20.75 -9.32 -1.06
CA TRP A 182 -20.02 -9.00 -2.28
C TRP A 182 -20.98 -8.84 -3.46
N LEU A 183 -20.89 -7.73 -4.17
CA LEU A 183 -21.68 -7.44 -5.36
C LEU A 183 -20.80 -7.44 -6.62
N LEU A 184 -21.33 -7.98 -7.71
CA LEU A 184 -20.69 -7.88 -9.03
C LEU A 184 -20.78 -6.44 -9.55
N LYS A 185 -19.63 -5.81 -9.79
CA LYS A 185 -19.53 -4.42 -10.26
C LYS A 185 -19.89 -4.27 -11.74
N ASN A 186 -19.56 -5.28 -12.55
CA ASN A 186 -19.83 -5.30 -13.98
C ASN A 186 -20.73 -6.51 -14.30
N LYS A 187 -21.78 -6.29 -15.07
CA LYS A 187 -22.69 -7.32 -15.60
C LYS A 187 -22.55 -7.40 -17.12
#